data_a5edcf23f2b8b85850512fb7bf94b0b1
#
_entry.id   a5edcf23f2b8b85850512fb7bf94b0b1
#
_cell.length_a   1.000
_cell.length_b   1.000
_cell.length_c   1.000
_cell.angle_alpha   90.00
_cell.angle_beta   90.00
_cell.angle_gamma   90.00
#
_symmetry.space_group_name_H-M   'P 1'
#
loop_
_entity.id
_entity.type
_entity.pdbx_description
1 polymer ?
#
loop_
_entity_poly.entity_id
_entity_poly.type
_entity_poly.pdbx_seq_one_letter_code
_entity_poly.pdbx_strand_id
1 'polypeptide(L)'
;MKTIVIYYSRKGSNRFLAEKIAGKLSCDLEEIRPRSNAFSLILTNINTGIRKLKHDVSTYERVILVGPVFMGRFIPPLKAFVTKYAGQINELVFVTCCGSSYSKKDEKFGHGLVFEEVKKILGGKLVLTQAFPVGLVLPEEQREDPDAFMKTHLSDGNFDGEIADRFESFMKKLA
;
A
#
# COMPACT_ATOMS: atom_id res chain seq x y z
N MET A 1 15.23 -14.57 4.16
CA MET A 1 13.89 -14.41 4.71
C MET A 1 12.87 -14.59 3.58
N LYS A 2 11.95 -15.55 3.73
CA LYS A 2 10.94 -15.82 2.69
C LYS A 2 9.85 -14.74 2.71
N THR A 3 9.80 -13.94 1.65
CA THR A 3 8.93 -12.76 1.56
C THR A 3 7.92 -12.92 0.43
N ILE A 4 6.73 -12.35 0.59
CA ILE A 4 5.73 -12.18 -0.47
C ILE A 4 5.25 -10.73 -0.48
N VAL A 5 5.05 -10.18 -1.67
CA VAL A 5 4.35 -8.91 -1.87
C VAL A 5 2.89 -9.21 -2.22
N ILE A 6 1.98 -8.69 -1.43
CA ILE A 6 0.53 -8.80 -1.66
C ILE A 6 -0.01 -7.40 -1.90
N TYR A 7 -0.75 -7.18 -2.98
CA TYR A 7 -1.19 -5.84 -3.31
C TYR A 7 -2.65 -5.76 -3.75
N TYR A 8 -3.19 -4.57 -3.57
CA TYR A 8 -4.41 -4.13 -4.22
C TYR A 8 -4.15 -2.79 -4.91
N SER A 9 -4.54 -2.66 -6.15
CA SER A 9 -4.39 -1.40 -6.89
C SER A 9 -5.61 -1.11 -7.73
N ARG A 10 -6.01 0.17 -7.77
CA ARG A 10 -7.16 0.63 -8.56
C ARG A 10 -6.72 1.40 -9.82
N LYS A 11 -5.70 2.25 -9.66
CA LYS A 11 -5.24 3.16 -10.71
C LYS A 11 -3.82 2.85 -11.23
N GLY A 12 -3.20 1.77 -10.76
CA GLY A 12 -1.89 1.34 -11.23
C GLY A 12 -0.72 1.66 -10.29
N SER A 13 -0.67 2.83 -9.63
CA SER A 13 0.50 3.24 -8.84
C SER A 13 0.92 2.25 -7.74
N ASN A 14 -0.04 1.68 -7.01
CA ASN A 14 0.27 0.68 -5.99
C ASN A 14 0.68 -0.66 -6.60
N ARG A 15 0.17 -1.02 -7.78
CA ARG A 15 0.65 -2.17 -8.54
C ARG A 15 2.09 -1.96 -8.99
N PHE A 16 2.40 -0.79 -9.55
CA PHE A 16 3.75 -0.41 -9.95
C PHE A 16 4.75 -0.54 -8.80
N LEU A 17 4.43 0.00 -7.61
CA LEU A 17 5.27 -0.16 -6.43
C LEU A 17 5.42 -1.62 -6.01
N ALA A 18 4.35 -2.40 -6.03
CA ALA A 18 4.38 -3.81 -5.67
C ALA A 18 5.28 -4.62 -6.60
N GLU A 19 5.17 -4.39 -7.91
CA GLU A 19 6.02 -5.02 -8.94
C GLU A 19 7.49 -4.63 -8.77
N LYS A 20 7.78 -3.34 -8.50
CA LYS A 20 9.16 -2.88 -8.23
C LYS A 20 9.76 -3.51 -6.96
N ILE A 21 8.99 -3.57 -5.87
CA ILE A 21 9.44 -4.20 -4.61
C ILE A 21 9.69 -5.68 -4.83
N ALA A 22 8.73 -6.40 -5.44
CA ALA A 22 8.84 -7.83 -5.68
C ALA A 22 10.04 -8.16 -6.60
N GLY A 23 10.25 -7.39 -7.66
CA GLY A 23 11.38 -7.52 -8.56
C GLY A 23 12.72 -7.30 -7.85
N LYS A 24 12.82 -6.25 -7.02
CA LYS A 24 14.06 -5.94 -6.26
C LYS A 24 14.40 -7.02 -5.21
N LEU A 25 13.38 -7.62 -4.59
CA LEU A 25 13.53 -8.70 -3.60
C LEU A 25 13.56 -10.10 -4.23
N SER A 26 13.29 -10.22 -5.54
CA SER A 26 13.13 -11.51 -6.24
C SER A 26 12.17 -12.45 -5.49
N CYS A 27 11.00 -11.92 -5.07
CA CYS A 27 10.05 -12.64 -4.24
C CYS A 27 8.67 -12.78 -4.92
N ASP A 28 7.80 -13.60 -4.33
CA ASP A 28 6.45 -13.83 -4.84
C ASP A 28 5.60 -12.56 -4.81
N LEU A 29 4.69 -12.45 -5.78
CA LEU A 29 3.77 -11.32 -5.94
C LEU A 29 2.35 -11.83 -6.15
N GLU A 30 1.38 -11.30 -5.38
CA GLU A 30 -0.02 -11.67 -5.54
C GLU A 30 -0.98 -10.49 -5.39
N GLU A 31 -2.01 -10.45 -6.23
CA GLU A 31 -3.06 -9.44 -6.22
C GLU A 31 -4.25 -9.84 -5.35
N ILE A 32 -4.66 -8.95 -4.46
CA ILE A 32 -5.92 -9.08 -3.73
C ILE A 32 -7.08 -8.83 -4.68
N ARG A 33 -7.98 -9.82 -4.81
CA ARG A 33 -9.19 -9.72 -5.62
C ARG A 33 -10.42 -9.65 -4.72
N PRO A 34 -11.11 -8.51 -4.64
CA PRO A 34 -12.38 -8.41 -3.92
C PRO A 34 -13.44 -9.35 -4.50
N ARG A 35 -14.39 -9.78 -3.69
CA ARG A 35 -15.52 -10.61 -4.15
C ARG A 35 -16.55 -9.81 -4.93
N SER A 36 -16.67 -8.52 -4.67
CA SER A 36 -17.61 -7.59 -5.33
C SER A 36 -16.88 -6.41 -5.93
N ASN A 37 -17.56 -5.57 -6.70
CA ASN A 37 -16.99 -4.39 -7.33
C ASN A 37 -16.33 -3.49 -6.27
N ALA A 38 -15.00 -3.37 -6.35
CA ALA A 38 -14.19 -2.68 -5.36
C ALA A 38 -14.53 -1.18 -5.24
N PHE A 39 -15.01 -0.54 -6.30
CA PHE A 39 -15.38 0.88 -6.27
C PHE A 39 -16.59 1.13 -5.37
N SER A 40 -17.63 0.32 -5.54
CA SER A 40 -18.83 0.37 -4.68
C SER A 40 -18.46 0.12 -3.21
N LEU A 41 -17.57 -0.84 -2.96
CA LEU A 41 -17.11 -1.17 -1.60
C LEU A 41 -16.35 -0.02 -0.93
N ILE A 42 -15.50 0.69 -1.68
CA ILE A 42 -14.73 1.83 -1.15
C ILE A 42 -15.67 2.99 -0.79
N LEU A 43 -16.68 3.27 -1.62
CA LEU A 43 -17.64 4.35 -1.36
C LEU A 43 -18.57 4.03 -0.18
N THR A 44 -19.08 2.80 -0.12
CA THR A 44 -20.02 2.37 0.93
C THR A 44 -19.34 1.89 2.20
N ASN A 45 -18.02 1.69 2.15
CA ASN A 45 -17.22 1.07 3.22
C ASN A 45 -17.72 -0.34 3.64
N ILE A 46 -18.40 -1.04 2.74
CA ILE A 46 -18.90 -2.40 2.98
C ILE A 46 -17.78 -3.41 2.67
N ASN A 47 -17.50 -4.28 3.63
CA ASN A 47 -16.53 -5.35 3.46
C ASN A 47 -17.22 -6.65 3.03
N THR A 48 -17.17 -6.97 1.74
CA THR A 48 -17.68 -8.25 1.19
C THR A 48 -16.63 -9.37 1.18
N GLY A 49 -15.45 -9.08 1.73
CA GLY A 49 -14.33 -10.00 1.74
C GLY A 49 -13.55 -10.05 0.42
N ILE A 50 -12.56 -10.91 0.41
CA ILE A 50 -11.67 -11.13 -0.74
C ILE A 50 -11.72 -12.58 -1.21
N ARG A 51 -11.37 -12.84 -2.46
CA ARG A 51 -11.19 -14.19 -2.97
C ARG A 51 -10.03 -14.88 -2.25
N LYS A 52 -10.00 -16.20 -2.27
CA LYS A 52 -8.87 -16.97 -1.71
C LYS A 52 -7.61 -16.62 -2.48
N LEU A 53 -6.53 -16.38 -1.75
CA LEU A 53 -5.20 -16.23 -2.34
C LEU A 53 -4.72 -17.56 -2.89
N LYS A 54 -3.82 -17.50 -3.87
CA LYS A 54 -3.13 -18.67 -4.43
C LYS A 54 -2.02 -19.16 -3.48
N HIS A 55 -1.31 -18.19 -2.87
CA HIS A 55 -0.23 -18.45 -1.95
C HIS A 55 -0.77 -18.62 -0.51
N ASP A 56 -0.17 -19.55 0.22
CA ASP A 56 -0.42 -19.70 1.65
C ASP A 56 0.43 -18.71 2.44
N VAL A 57 -0.24 -17.72 3.02
CA VAL A 57 0.42 -16.62 3.76
C VAL A 57 1.26 -17.13 4.93
N SER A 58 0.86 -18.23 5.56
CA SER A 58 1.56 -18.81 6.72
C SER A 58 2.96 -19.34 6.41
N THR A 59 3.25 -19.58 5.12
CA THR A 59 4.56 -20.09 4.68
C THR A 59 5.61 -19.02 4.50
N TYR A 60 5.25 -17.73 4.69
CA TYR A 60 6.14 -16.60 4.55
C TYR A 60 6.50 -16.00 5.91
N GLU A 61 7.75 -15.60 6.05
CA GLU A 61 8.26 -14.90 7.23
C GLU A 61 7.79 -13.45 7.22
N ARG A 62 7.74 -12.83 6.03
CA ARG A 62 7.33 -11.44 5.86
C ARG A 62 6.31 -11.27 4.73
N VAL A 63 5.27 -10.51 5.01
CA VAL A 63 4.30 -10.03 4.03
C VAL A 63 4.51 -8.53 3.82
N ILE A 64 4.69 -8.11 2.58
CA ILE A 64 4.68 -6.68 2.20
C ILE A 64 3.32 -6.39 1.57
N LEU A 65 2.45 -5.73 2.32
CA LEU A 65 1.12 -5.34 1.84
C LEU A 65 1.20 -3.97 1.18
N VAL A 66 0.87 -3.91 -0.10
CA VAL A 66 0.89 -2.67 -0.89
C VAL A 66 -0.52 -2.29 -1.33
N GLY A 67 -0.95 -1.07 -1.02
CA GLY A 67 -2.27 -0.65 -1.45
C GLY A 67 -2.61 0.80 -1.14
N PRO A 68 -3.68 1.34 -1.78
CA PRO A 68 -4.04 2.74 -1.64
C PRO A 68 -4.70 3.05 -0.31
N VAL A 69 -4.48 4.28 0.14
CA VAL A 69 -5.29 4.95 1.15
C VAL A 69 -6.33 5.79 0.42
N PHE A 70 -7.57 5.74 0.84
CA PHE A 70 -8.64 6.55 0.26
C PHE A 70 -9.31 7.41 1.33
N MET A 71 -9.15 8.73 1.24
CA MET A 71 -9.71 9.71 2.19
C MET A 71 -9.41 9.37 3.66
N GLY A 72 -8.14 9.03 3.96
CA GLY A 72 -7.69 8.66 5.31
C GLY A 72 -8.26 7.34 5.83
N ARG A 73 -8.83 6.48 4.98
CA ARG A 73 -9.44 5.21 5.36
C ARG A 73 -8.63 4.02 4.87
N PHE A 74 -8.54 3.02 5.73
CA PHE A 74 -8.06 1.69 5.35
C PHE A 74 -9.16 0.98 4.55
N ILE A 75 -8.95 0.86 3.24
CA ILE A 75 -10.01 0.43 2.32
C ILE A 75 -10.43 -1.03 2.52
N PRO A 76 -11.71 -1.38 2.26
CA PRO A 76 -12.26 -2.70 2.55
C PRO A 76 -11.45 -3.89 2.02
N PRO A 77 -10.89 -3.91 0.79
CA PRO A 77 -10.09 -5.04 0.33
C PRO A 77 -8.83 -5.30 1.17
N LEU A 78 -8.12 -4.24 1.56
CA LEU A 78 -6.92 -4.36 2.39
C LEU A 78 -7.28 -4.75 3.82
N LYS A 79 -8.35 -4.15 4.38
CA LYS A 79 -8.86 -4.50 5.70
C LYS A 79 -9.32 -5.96 5.77
N ALA A 80 -10.03 -6.43 4.73
CA ALA A 80 -10.44 -7.83 4.63
C ALA A 80 -9.25 -8.79 4.61
N PHE A 81 -8.18 -8.44 3.87
CA PHE A 81 -6.95 -9.21 3.87
C PHE A 81 -6.33 -9.29 5.26
N VAL A 82 -6.06 -8.15 5.89
CA VAL A 82 -5.40 -8.10 7.20
C VAL A 82 -6.22 -8.82 8.24
N THR A 83 -7.54 -8.59 8.30
CA THR A 83 -8.43 -9.25 9.27
C THR A 83 -8.47 -10.77 9.08
N LYS A 84 -8.55 -11.22 7.82
CA LYS A 84 -8.64 -12.64 7.50
C LYS A 84 -7.35 -13.41 7.82
N TYR A 85 -6.20 -12.79 7.55
CA TYR A 85 -4.89 -13.44 7.64
C TYR A 85 -4.06 -13.02 8.86
N ALA A 86 -4.60 -12.19 9.77
CA ALA A 86 -3.88 -11.70 10.96
C ALA A 86 -3.20 -12.80 11.77
N GLY A 87 -3.87 -13.97 11.93
CA GLY A 87 -3.32 -15.13 12.65
C GLY A 87 -2.17 -15.83 11.93
N GLN A 88 -2.09 -15.69 10.60
CA GLN A 88 -1.11 -16.35 9.72
C GLN A 88 0.09 -15.45 9.37
N ILE A 89 -0.07 -14.14 9.50
CA ILE A 89 1.01 -13.18 9.27
C ILE A 89 1.98 -13.22 10.43
N ASN A 90 3.27 -13.39 10.15
CA ASN A 90 4.35 -13.27 11.12
C ASN A 90 4.82 -11.82 11.21
N GLU A 91 5.32 -11.25 10.11
CA GLU A 91 5.68 -9.84 9.98
C GLU A 91 4.91 -9.20 8.83
N LEU A 92 4.45 -7.98 9.03
CA LEU A 92 3.84 -7.18 7.97
C LEU A 92 4.57 -5.84 7.82
N VAL A 93 4.88 -5.53 6.56
CA VAL A 93 5.27 -4.18 6.11
C VAL A 93 4.11 -3.62 5.32
N PHE A 94 3.63 -2.42 5.67
CA PHE A 94 2.55 -1.78 4.92
C PHE A 94 3.08 -0.62 4.09
N VAL A 95 2.82 -0.67 2.78
CA VAL A 95 3.29 0.31 1.79
C VAL A 95 2.08 0.92 1.07
N THR A 96 2.11 2.23 0.86
CA THR A 96 1.05 2.92 0.12
C THR A 96 1.61 3.97 -0.85
N CYS A 97 1.06 4.03 -2.06
CA CYS A 97 1.06 5.25 -2.85
C CYS A 97 -0.22 6.02 -2.54
N CYS A 98 -0.09 7.26 -2.12
CA CYS A 98 -1.20 8.09 -1.64
C CYS A 98 -1.12 9.52 -2.16
N GLY A 99 -2.23 10.26 -2.08
CA GLY A 99 -2.28 11.69 -2.43
C GLY A 99 -1.78 12.61 -1.30
N SER A 100 -1.84 12.17 -0.03
CA SER A 100 -1.42 13.00 1.10
C SER A 100 0.09 13.15 1.19
N SER A 101 0.57 14.38 1.38
CA SER A 101 1.98 14.68 1.68
C SER A 101 2.35 14.20 3.10
N TYR A 102 3.64 14.21 3.42
CA TYR A 102 4.11 13.88 4.77
C TYR A 102 3.73 14.94 5.80
N SER A 103 3.67 16.21 5.42
CA SER A 103 3.22 17.31 6.29
C SER A 103 1.77 17.13 6.73
N LYS A 104 0.92 16.53 5.88
CA LYS A 104 -0.51 16.31 6.11
C LYS A 104 -0.85 14.85 6.46
N LYS A 105 0.14 14.03 6.82
CA LYS A 105 -0.06 12.58 7.05
C LYS A 105 -1.08 12.27 8.15
N ASP A 106 -1.16 13.09 9.18
CA ASP A 106 -2.01 12.89 10.36
C ASP A 106 -3.32 13.71 10.30
N GLU A 107 -3.54 14.48 9.22
CA GLU A 107 -4.80 15.18 8.98
C GLU A 107 -5.94 14.21 8.60
N LYS A 108 -7.17 14.74 8.54
CA LYS A 108 -8.42 13.98 8.29
C LYS A 108 -8.35 12.99 7.11
N PHE A 109 -7.54 13.28 6.10
CA PHE A 109 -7.38 12.44 4.90
C PHE A 109 -5.97 11.85 4.77
N GLY A 110 -5.17 11.96 5.81
CA GLY A 110 -3.77 11.56 5.82
C GLY A 110 -3.58 10.03 5.87
N HIS A 111 -2.44 9.58 5.38
CA HIS A 111 -2.08 8.17 5.40
C HIS A 111 -1.67 7.67 6.79
N GLY A 112 -1.26 8.54 7.70
CA GLY A 112 -0.90 8.19 9.07
C GLY A 112 -2.05 7.56 9.83
N LEU A 113 -3.30 8.04 9.63
CA LEU A 113 -4.50 7.45 10.23
C LEU A 113 -4.67 5.97 9.87
N VAL A 114 -4.33 5.61 8.62
CA VAL A 114 -4.40 4.22 8.15
C VAL A 114 -3.29 3.38 8.76
N PHE A 115 -2.09 3.94 8.90
CA PHE A 115 -0.97 3.25 9.57
C PHE A 115 -1.33 2.89 11.01
N GLU A 116 -1.96 3.82 11.75
CA GLU A 116 -2.45 3.56 13.09
C GLU A 116 -3.58 2.51 13.13
N GLU A 117 -4.49 2.50 12.15
CA GLU A 117 -5.53 1.47 12.05
C GLU A 117 -4.92 0.08 11.81
N VAL A 118 -3.97 -0.05 10.90
CA VAL A 118 -3.25 -1.32 10.65
C VAL A 118 -2.50 -1.79 11.90
N LYS A 119 -1.84 -0.86 12.59
CA LYS A 119 -1.14 -1.13 13.85
C LYS A 119 -2.08 -1.64 14.95
N LYS A 120 -3.28 -1.07 15.07
CA LYS A 120 -4.30 -1.55 16.02
C LYS A 120 -4.75 -2.97 15.72
N ILE A 121 -4.82 -3.38 14.45
CA ILE A 121 -5.25 -4.74 14.06
C ILE A 121 -4.12 -5.76 14.27
N LEU A 122 -2.89 -5.42 13.94
CA LEU A 122 -1.77 -6.37 13.89
C LEU A 122 -0.81 -6.30 15.10
N GLY A 123 -0.86 -5.21 15.85
CA GLY A 123 0.04 -5.01 16.98
C GLY A 123 1.52 -5.03 16.57
N GLY A 124 2.30 -5.80 17.28
CA GLY A 124 3.74 -5.95 17.04
C GLY A 124 4.12 -6.65 15.74
N LYS A 125 3.16 -7.22 15.01
CA LYS A 125 3.42 -7.81 13.69
C LYS A 125 3.60 -6.77 12.59
N LEU A 126 3.11 -5.54 12.78
CA LEU A 126 3.40 -4.42 11.88
C LEU A 126 4.79 -3.88 12.19
N VAL A 127 5.79 -4.26 11.39
CA VAL A 127 7.20 -3.92 11.64
C VAL A 127 7.65 -2.65 10.94
N LEU A 128 7.02 -2.28 9.82
CA LEU A 128 7.39 -1.09 9.05
C LEU A 128 6.19 -0.55 8.27
N THR A 129 6.10 0.77 8.16
CA THR A 129 5.16 1.46 7.26
C THR A 129 5.91 2.42 6.34
N GLN A 130 5.49 2.50 5.09
CA GLN A 130 6.09 3.42 4.12
C GLN A 130 5.03 4.03 3.21
N ALA A 131 5.03 5.35 3.11
CA ALA A 131 4.22 6.08 2.14
C ALA A 131 5.09 6.60 0.99
N PHE A 132 4.51 6.58 -0.21
CA PHE A 132 5.03 7.18 -1.41
C PHE A 132 3.98 8.18 -1.93
N PRO A 133 4.01 9.45 -1.46
CA PRO A 133 3.10 10.47 -1.96
C PRO A 133 3.27 10.66 -3.46
N VAL A 134 2.17 10.55 -4.20
CA VAL A 134 2.20 10.72 -5.67
C VAL A 134 2.61 12.15 -6.07
N GLY A 135 2.41 13.12 -5.20
CA GLY A 135 2.88 14.49 -5.39
C GLY A 135 4.39 14.62 -5.61
N LEU A 136 5.20 13.65 -5.16
CA LEU A 136 6.64 13.69 -5.33
C LEU A 136 7.10 13.57 -6.79
N VAL A 137 6.25 13.07 -7.69
CA VAL A 137 6.52 13.00 -9.14
C VAL A 137 5.92 14.19 -9.90
N LEU A 138 5.32 15.14 -9.18
CA LEU A 138 4.77 16.37 -9.74
C LEU A 138 5.73 17.55 -9.56
N PRO A 139 5.67 18.57 -10.44
CA PRO A 139 6.28 19.87 -10.19
C PRO A 139 5.87 20.42 -8.83
N GLU A 140 6.77 21.16 -8.18
CA GLU A 140 6.58 21.60 -6.78
C GLU A 140 5.28 22.37 -6.59
N GLU A 141 4.92 23.23 -7.54
CA GLU A 141 3.70 24.04 -7.55
C GLU A 141 2.40 23.22 -7.65
N GLN A 142 2.48 21.97 -8.11
CA GLN A 142 1.34 21.04 -8.26
C GLN A 142 1.27 19.97 -7.17
N ARG A 143 2.25 19.91 -6.28
CA ARG A 143 2.35 18.84 -5.26
C ARG A 143 1.21 18.81 -4.25
N GLU A 144 0.52 19.93 -4.08
CA GLU A 144 -0.63 20.07 -3.17
C GLU A 144 -1.97 20.16 -3.92
N ASP A 145 -1.97 20.08 -5.27
CA ASP A 145 -3.17 20.14 -6.09
C ASP A 145 -3.90 18.78 -6.14
N PRO A 146 -5.13 18.68 -5.60
CA PRO A 146 -5.91 17.44 -5.60
C PRO A 146 -6.22 16.93 -7.01
N ASP A 147 -6.46 17.81 -7.99
CA ASP A 147 -6.76 17.41 -9.37
C ASP A 147 -5.52 16.82 -10.06
N ALA A 148 -4.34 17.37 -9.78
CA ALA A 148 -3.09 16.82 -10.27
C ALA A 148 -2.84 15.41 -9.69
N PHE A 149 -3.04 15.18 -8.36
CA PHE A 149 -2.92 13.83 -7.75
C PHE A 149 -3.87 12.83 -8.39
N MET A 150 -5.10 13.26 -8.66
CA MET A 150 -6.14 12.37 -9.20
C MET A 150 -5.80 11.88 -10.60
N LYS A 151 -5.07 12.65 -11.37
CA LYS A 151 -4.66 12.36 -12.77
C LYS A 151 -3.31 11.66 -12.85
N THR A 152 -2.46 11.77 -11.83
CA THR A 152 -1.08 11.27 -11.84
C THR A 152 -1.00 9.82 -11.37
N HIS A 153 -0.17 9.04 -12.05
CA HIS A 153 0.15 7.65 -11.71
C HIS A 153 1.65 7.45 -11.73
N LEU A 154 2.14 6.58 -10.86
CA LEU A 154 3.54 6.14 -10.89
C LEU A 154 3.79 5.22 -12.08
N SER A 155 4.88 5.48 -12.78
CA SER A 155 5.37 4.70 -13.92
C SER A 155 6.89 4.81 -14.01
N ASP A 156 7.53 4.00 -14.84
CA ASP A 156 8.99 4.11 -15.07
C ASP A 156 9.39 5.48 -15.64
N GLY A 157 8.48 6.17 -16.34
CA GLY A 157 8.75 7.48 -16.94
C GLY A 157 8.76 8.67 -15.95
N ASN A 158 8.32 8.47 -14.69
CA ASN A 158 8.29 9.52 -13.66
C ASN A 158 8.77 9.05 -12.28
N PHE A 159 9.36 7.87 -12.20
CA PHE A 159 9.86 7.32 -10.93
C PHE A 159 11.34 7.64 -10.74
N ASP A 160 11.66 8.91 -10.59
CA ASP A 160 13.01 9.46 -10.44
C ASP A 160 13.09 10.47 -9.27
N GLY A 161 14.26 11.07 -9.06
CA GLY A 161 14.47 12.07 -8.00
C GLY A 161 14.03 11.60 -6.62
N GLU A 162 13.29 12.45 -5.91
CA GLU A 162 12.93 12.24 -4.49
C GLU A 162 12.16 10.94 -4.24
N ILE A 163 11.26 10.54 -5.14
CA ILE A 163 10.49 9.30 -4.93
C ILE A 163 11.38 8.06 -5.12
N ALA A 164 12.33 8.10 -6.05
CA ALA A 164 13.30 7.03 -6.26
C ALA A 164 14.27 6.91 -5.09
N ASP A 165 14.79 8.03 -4.58
CA ASP A 165 15.66 8.05 -3.39
C ASP A 165 14.93 7.48 -2.17
N ARG A 166 13.67 7.83 -2.02
CA ARG A 166 12.81 7.30 -0.96
C ARG A 166 12.59 5.80 -1.09
N PHE A 167 12.43 5.32 -2.32
CA PHE A 167 12.30 3.89 -2.59
C PHE A 167 13.58 3.14 -2.23
N GLU A 168 14.75 3.64 -2.64
CA GLU A 168 16.04 3.02 -2.28
C GLU A 168 16.27 3.03 -0.78
N SER A 169 15.92 4.13 -0.09
CA SER A 169 16.00 4.21 1.37
C SER A 169 15.06 3.21 2.05
N PHE A 170 13.87 3.01 1.50
CA PHE A 170 12.93 1.99 1.98
C PHE A 170 13.47 0.57 1.77
N MET A 171 14.01 0.28 0.59
CA MET A 171 14.58 -1.05 0.30
C MET A 171 15.74 -1.41 1.24
N LYS A 172 16.58 -0.42 1.61
CA LYS A 172 17.65 -0.62 2.62
C LYS A 172 17.11 -0.98 4.02
N LYS A 173 15.90 -0.53 4.37
CA LYS A 173 15.25 -0.88 5.66
C LYS A 173 14.63 -2.28 5.65
N LEU A 174 14.41 -2.85 4.47
CA LEU A 174 13.86 -4.20 4.30
C LEU A 174 14.95 -5.29 4.32
N ALA A 175 16.19 -4.92 3.98
CA ALA A 175 17.33 -5.84 3.99
C ALA A 175 17.73 -6.16 5.42
#